data_475aa99077e059433d903d15b7b643dc
#
_entry.id   475aa99077e059433d903d15b7b643dc
#
_cell.length_a   1.000
_cell.length_b   1.000
_cell.length_c   1.000
_cell.angle_alpha   90.00
_cell.angle_beta   90.00
_cell.angle_gamma   90.00
#
_symmetry.space_group_name_H-M   'P 1'
#
loop_
_entity.id
_entity.type
_entity.pdbx_description
1 polymer ?
#
loop_
_entity_poly.entity_id
_entity_poly.type
_entity_poly.pdbx_seq_one_letter_code
_entity_poly.pdbx_strand_id
1 'polypeptide(L)'
;KKVFDIDNFIINMDYFEFHKNPSKSFSKKLCEVFGEPYLSINEEVNFNKYADIASSVQLILESTMKNLIQKAIDLSGKKKIVLTGGVALNCKMVHSLSKQDIFEEMLVPPSPGDSGSAIGATNFAFLEKSKTKTLDFNNIFLGPKKNFINKKEHKDNFFSKINLTNDFVSETTTKLVEGEIIASYYGSNEVGPRSLGNTSIFCDAR
;
A
#
# COMPACT_ATOMS: atom_id res chain seq x y z
N LYS A 1 -17.50 -8.09 24.99
CA LYS A 1 -16.05 -7.71 25.06
C LYS A 1 -15.69 -7.08 23.71
N LYS A 2 -14.96 -5.97 23.75
CA LYS A 2 -14.50 -5.29 22.52
C LYS A 2 -13.46 -6.15 21.80
N VAL A 3 -13.52 -6.19 20.48
CA VAL A 3 -12.48 -6.84 19.63
C VAL A 3 -11.20 -6.00 19.62
N PHE A 4 -11.37 -4.67 19.59
CA PHE A 4 -10.30 -3.68 19.60
C PHE A 4 -10.52 -2.66 20.72
N ASP A 5 -9.43 -2.24 21.35
CA ASP A 5 -9.38 -1.09 22.23
C ASP A 5 -8.42 -0.06 21.61
N ILE A 6 -9.01 0.96 20.99
CA ILE A 6 -8.26 1.97 20.22
C ILE A 6 -7.41 2.84 21.17
N ASP A 7 -7.90 3.13 22.35
CA ASP A 7 -7.25 4.05 23.29
C ASP A 7 -6.01 3.44 23.92
N ASN A 8 -6.05 2.12 24.19
CA ASN A 8 -4.95 1.36 24.77
C ASN A 8 -4.13 0.56 23.74
N PHE A 9 -4.45 0.64 22.45
CA PHE A 9 -3.79 -0.10 21.37
C PHE A 9 -3.81 -1.63 21.57
N ILE A 10 -4.91 -2.16 22.10
CA ILE A 10 -5.03 -3.59 22.43
C ILE A 10 -5.95 -4.29 21.43
N ILE A 11 -5.46 -5.41 20.87
CA ILE A 11 -6.24 -6.36 20.10
C ILE A 11 -6.62 -7.52 21.04
N ASN A 12 -7.91 -7.85 21.10
CA ASN A 12 -8.35 -9.01 21.85
C ASN A 12 -8.05 -10.29 21.07
N MET A 13 -6.98 -10.96 21.45
CA MET A 13 -6.46 -12.15 20.78
C MET A 13 -7.38 -13.37 20.84
N ASP A 14 -8.45 -13.36 21.64
CA ASP A 14 -9.46 -14.42 21.59
C ASP A 14 -10.18 -14.51 20.22
N TYR A 15 -10.20 -13.43 19.47
CA TYR A 15 -10.84 -13.35 18.15
C TYR A 15 -9.91 -13.76 17.00
N PHE A 16 -8.63 -14.01 17.28
CA PHE A 16 -7.62 -14.28 16.27
C PHE A 16 -6.83 -15.56 16.58
N GLU A 17 -6.41 -16.27 15.52
CA GLU A 17 -5.65 -17.52 15.64
C GLU A 17 -4.26 -17.46 14.97
N PHE A 18 -3.92 -16.40 14.24
CA PHE A 18 -2.65 -16.30 13.50
C PHE A 18 -1.41 -16.49 14.40
N HIS A 19 -1.51 -16.16 15.67
CA HIS A 19 -0.42 -16.34 16.66
C HIS A 19 -0.25 -17.80 17.13
N LYS A 20 -1.26 -18.67 16.89
CA LYS A 20 -1.23 -20.09 17.24
C LYS A 20 -1.10 -20.98 16.01
N ASN A 21 -1.68 -20.56 14.91
CA ASN A 21 -1.72 -21.31 13.66
C ASN A 21 -1.58 -20.35 12.47
N PRO A 22 -0.42 -20.35 11.77
CA PRO A 22 -0.17 -19.46 10.62
C PRO A 22 -1.17 -19.62 9.47
N SER A 23 -1.86 -20.78 9.39
CA SER A 23 -2.87 -21.03 8.37
C SER A 23 -4.26 -20.50 8.71
N LYS A 24 -4.45 -19.96 9.92
CA LYS A 24 -5.73 -19.44 10.39
C LYS A 24 -5.58 -18.01 10.89
N SER A 25 -6.26 -17.08 10.26
CA SER A 25 -6.21 -15.67 10.63
C SER A 25 -7.13 -15.33 11.81
N PHE A 26 -8.27 -15.98 11.92
CA PHE A 26 -9.31 -15.64 12.90
C PHE A 26 -9.93 -16.89 13.55
N SER A 27 -10.53 -16.71 14.72
CA SER A 27 -11.16 -17.75 15.51
C SER A 27 -12.66 -17.89 15.18
N LYS A 28 -13.26 -19.00 15.60
CA LYS A 28 -14.74 -19.17 15.55
C LYS A 28 -15.48 -18.05 16.27
N LYS A 29 -14.92 -17.51 17.35
CA LYS A 29 -15.50 -16.41 18.11
C LYS A 29 -15.64 -15.12 17.26
N LEU A 30 -14.75 -14.89 16.30
CA LEU A 30 -14.90 -13.78 15.35
C LEU A 30 -16.08 -14.04 14.40
N CYS A 31 -16.25 -15.29 13.94
CA CYS A 31 -17.37 -15.68 13.09
C CYS A 31 -18.72 -15.55 13.82
N GLU A 32 -18.78 -15.81 15.11
CA GLU A 32 -19.99 -15.60 15.94
C GLU A 32 -20.41 -14.12 15.95
N VAL A 33 -19.46 -13.19 15.83
CA VAL A 33 -19.74 -11.75 15.83
C VAL A 33 -20.11 -11.24 14.43
N PHE A 34 -19.34 -11.63 13.40
CA PHE A 34 -19.46 -11.08 12.06
C PHE A 34 -20.12 -12.02 11.04
N GLY A 35 -20.36 -13.28 11.43
CA GLY A 35 -20.81 -14.36 10.56
C GLY A 35 -19.67 -15.09 9.90
N GLU A 36 -20.00 -16.14 9.14
CA GLU A 36 -19.03 -16.97 8.45
C GLU A 36 -18.26 -16.16 7.39
N PRO A 37 -16.97 -16.51 7.16
CA PRO A 37 -16.16 -15.86 6.15
C PRO A 37 -16.72 -16.15 4.76
N TYR A 38 -16.51 -15.20 3.86
CA TYR A 38 -16.82 -15.40 2.45
C TYR A 38 -15.84 -16.42 1.84
N LEU A 39 -16.35 -17.53 1.37
CA LEU A 39 -15.52 -18.65 0.87
C LEU A 39 -15.62 -18.88 -0.65
N SER A 40 -16.58 -18.28 -1.34
CA SER A 40 -16.83 -18.56 -2.75
C SER A 40 -17.16 -17.33 -3.57
N ILE A 41 -16.57 -17.23 -4.76
CA ILE A 41 -16.86 -16.19 -5.75
C ILE A 41 -18.24 -16.40 -6.40
N ASN A 42 -18.83 -17.60 -6.25
CA ASN A 42 -20.05 -18.03 -6.96
C ASN A 42 -21.35 -17.91 -6.13
N GLU A 43 -21.28 -17.47 -4.89
CA GLU A 43 -22.47 -17.25 -4.07
C GLU A 43 -22.92 -15.79 -4.20
N GLU A 44 -24.24 -15.55 -4.24
CA GLU A 44 -24.78 -14.20 -4.09
C GLU A 44 -24.37 -13.64 -2.73
N VAL A 45 -23.32 -12.87 -2.75
CA VAL A 45 -22.72 -12.27 -1.55
C VAL A 45 -23.56 -11.09 -1.14
N ASN A 46 -23.85 -11.00 0.14
CA ASN A 46 -24.26 -9.74 0.71
C ASN A 46 -23.04 -8.79 0.73
N PHE A 47 -22.72 -8.25 -0.45
CA PHE A 47 -21.59 -7.34 -0.66
C PHE A 47 -21.57 -6.21 0.36
N ASN A 48 -22.72 -5.63 0.65
CA ASN A 48 -22.83 -4.50 1.59
C ASN A 48 -22.34 -4.89 2.98
N LYS A 49 -22.71 -6.07 3.49
CA LYS A 49 -22.25 -6.55 4.80
C LYS A 49 -20.71 -6.62 4.89
N TYR A 50 -20.07 -7.18 3.88
CA TYR A 50 -18.60 -7.32 3.89
C TYR A 50 -17.90 -5.99 3.62
N ALA A 51 -18.48 -5.13 2.79
CA ALA A 51 -18.01 -3.78 2.57
C ALA A 51 -18.06 -2.94 3.87
N ASP A 52 -19.14 -3.07 4.65
CA ASP A 52 -19.31 -2.39 5.94
C ASP A 52 -18.29 -2.88 6.97
N ILE A 53 -18.02 -4.19 7.03
CA ILE A 53 -16.98 -4.75 7.90
C ILE A 53 -15.60 -4.21 7.50
N ALA A 54 -15.26 -4.27 6.21
CA ALA A 54 -13.99 -3.78 5.70
C ALA A 54 -13.80 -2.28 5.96
N SER A 55 -14.84 -1.48 5.71
CA SER A 55 -14.84 -0.04 5.99
C SER A 55 -14.66 0.27 7.47
N SER A 56 -15.32 -0.52 8.34
CA SER A 56 -15.19 -0.36 9.80
C SER A 56 -13.79 -0.68 10.30
N VAL A 57 -13.16 -1.75 9.78
CA VAL A 57 -11.78 -2.11 10.12
C VAL A 57 -10.81 -1.02 9.65
N GLN A 58 -11.02 -0.48 8.44
CA GLN A 58 -10.22 0.62 7.92
C GLN A 58 -10.34 1.88 8.81
N LEU A 59 -11.55 2.23 9.23
CA LEU A 59 -11.78 3.37 10.12
C LEU A 59 -11.11 3.19 11.49
N ILE A 60 -11.16 1.98 12.04
CA ILE A 60 -10.46 1.64 13.29
C ILE A 60 -8.95 1.83 13.12
N LEU A 61 -8.38 1.35 12.01
CA LEU A 61 -6.96 1.52 11.71
C LEU A 61 -6.58 3.02 11.63
N GLU A 62 -7.32 3.82 10.90
CA GLU A 62 -7.08 5.26 10.75
C GLU A 62 -7.14 5.99 12.10
N SER A 63 -8.15 5.68 12.92
CA SER A 63 -8.33 6.25 14.25
C SER A 63 -7.20 5.84 15.20
N THR A 64 -6.82 4.56 15.17
CA THR A 64 -5.72 4.03 15.99
C THR A 64 -4.40 4.69 15.64
N MET A 65 -4.11 4.84 14.35
CA MET A 65 -2.87 5.47 13.89
C MET A 65 -2.82 6.96 14.24
N LYS A 66 -3.94 7.67 14.13
CA LYS A 66 -4.05 9.07 14.58
C LYS A 66 -3.72 9.20 16.07
N ASN A 67 -4.34 8.36 16.90
CA ASN A 67 -4.11 8.37 18.35
C ASN A 67 -2.65 8.01 18.70
N LEU A 68 -2.06 7.04 17.99
CA LEU A 68 -0.67 6.65 18.18
C LEU A 68 0.30 7.79 17.84
N ILE A 69 0.07 8.48 16.73
CA ILE A 69 0.86 9.63 16.31
C ILE A 69 0.73 10.77 17.32
N GLN A 70 -0.49 11.09 17.74
CA GLN A 70 -0.71 12.13 18.77
C GLN A 70 0.06 11.81 20.04
N LYS A 71 -0.03 10.57 20.53
CA LYS A 71 0.71 10.11 21.71
C LYS A 71 2.23 10.21 21.53
N ALA A 72 2.74 9.88 20.34
CA ALA A 72 4.17 10.01 20.03
C ALA A 72 4.62 11.48 20.05
N ILE A 73 3.80 12.38 19.52
CA ILE A 73 4.04 13.84 19.56
C ILE A 73 4.04 14.34 21.02
N ASP A 74 3.04 13.96 21.80
CA ASP A 74 2.92 14.38 23.21
C ASP A 74 4.12 13.94 24.04
N LEU A 75 4.63 12.72 23.78
CA LEU A 75 5.81 12.18 24.49
C LEU A 75 7.13 12.78 24.02
N SER A 76 7.27 13.08 22.75
CA SER A 76 8.55 13.51 22.15
C SER A 76 8.68 15.03 21.99
N GLY A 77 7.57 15.75 21.96
CA GLY A 77 7.50 17.16 21.57
C GLY A 77 7.86 17.42 20.11
N LYS A 78 7.99 16.37 19.27
CA LYS A 78 8.37 16.48 17.85
C LYS A 78 7.14 16.36 16.95
N LYS A 79 7.07 17.25 15.95
CA LYS A 79 5.96 17.31 14.98
C LYS A 79 6.36 16.87 13.57
N LYS A 80 7.62 16.50 13.34
CA LYS A 80 8.07 15.89 12.09
C LYS A 80 8.13 14.39 12.29
N ILE A 81 7.44 13.64 11.42
CA ILE A 81 7.17 12.22 11.60
C ILE A 81 7.71 11.44 10.41
N VAL A 82 8.33 10.31 10.69
CA VAL A 82 8.62 9.28 9.68
C VAL A 82 7.74 8.07 9.98
N LEU A 83 6.89 7.70 9.04
CA LEU A 83 6.00 6.55 9.16
C LEU A 83 6.57 5.37 8.35
N THR A 84 6.94 4.30 9.04
CA THR A 84 7.48 3.07 8.46
C THR A 84 6.73 1.85 8.96
N GLY A 85 7.08 0.67 8.44
CA GLY A 85 6.40 -0.59 8.71
C GLY A 85 5.34 -0.92 7.67
N GLY A 86 4.91 -2.19 7.62
CA GLY A 86 3.95 -2.69 6.63
C GLY A 86 2.62 -1.93 6.61
N VAL A 87 2.19 -1.38 7.75
CA VAL A 87 0.95 -0.58 7.86
C VAL A 87 1.04 0.71 7.05
N ALA A 88 2.23 1.29 6.87
CA ALA A 88 2.43 2.48 6.06
C ALA A 88 2.17 2.26 4.55
N LEU A 89 2.01 1.02 4.11
CA LEU A 89 1.54 0.67 2.76
C LEU A 89 0.03 0.91 2.54
N ASN A 90 -0.72 1.17 3.60
CA ASN A 90 -2.14 1.50 3.50
C ASN A 90 -2.30 2.96 3.06
N CYS A 91 -2.42 3.19 1.77
CA CYS A 91 -2.48 4.53 1.17
C CYS A 91 -3.70 5.33 1.66
N LYS A 92 -4.84 4.68 1.94
CA LYS A 92 -6.04 5.34 2.46
C LYS A 92 -5.79 5.89 3.87
N MET A 93 -5.15 5.12 4.73
CA MET A 93 -4.75 5.55 6.07
C MET A 93 -3.73 6.70 6.01
N VAL A 94 -2.70 6.58 5.18
CA VAL A 94 -1.69 7.65 4.98
C VAL A 94 -2.35 8.93 4.48
N HIS A 95 -3.28 8.83 3.52
CA HIS A 95 -4.04 9.99 3.04
C HIS A 95 -4.93 10.60 4.12
N SER A 96 -5.63 9.77 4.91
CA SER A 96 -6.43 10.25 6.04
C SER A 96 -5.57 11.00 7.06
N LEU A 97 -4.39 10.48 7.38
CA LEU A 97 -3.43 11.14 8.27
C LEU A 97 -2.89 12.44 7.70
N SER A 98 -2.56 12.49 6.40
CA SER A 98 -2.00 13.70 5.77
C SER A 98 -2.94 14.92 5.81
N LYS A 99 -4.21 14.71 6.05
CA LYS A 99 -5.22 15.78 6.23
C LYS A 99 -5.39 16.24 7.68
N GLN A 100 -4.63 15.65 8.62
CA GLN A 100 -4.72 16.04 10.03
C GLN A 100 -3.71 17.14 10.34
N ASP A 101 -4.16 18.15 11.09
CA ASP A 101 -3.31 19.26 11.55
C ASP A 101 -2.54 18.94 12.85
N ILE A 102 -2.17 17.66 13.06
CA ILE A 102 -1.50 17.22 14.28
C ILE A 102 0.03 17.21 14.17
N PHE A 103 0.57 17.27 12.96
CA PHE A 103 2.02 17.31 12.68
C PHE A 103 2.35 18.34 11.59
N GLU A 104 3.62 18.75 11.53
CA GLU A 104 4.12 19.72 10.55
C GLU A 104 4.53 19.04 9.23
N GLU A 105 5.09 17.83 9.35
CA GLU A 105 5.62 17.08 8.20
C GLU A 105 5.52 15.58 8.46
N MET A 106 5.10 14.83 7.45
CA MET A 106 5.08 13.37 7.48
C MET A 106 5.80 12.82 6.26
N LEU A 107 6.83 12.01 6.48
CA LEU A 107 7.55 11.27 5.45
C LEU A 107 7.14 9.80 5.51
N VAL A 108 6.72 9.26 4.37
CA VAL A 108 6.56 7.81 4.16
C VAL A 108 7.57 7.39 3.10
N PRO A 109 8.56 6.55 3.42
CA PRO A 109 9.53 6.12 2.43
C PRO A 109 8.87 5.25 1.33
N PRO A 110 9.46 5.17 0.13
CA PRO A 110 8.89 4.42 -0.99
C PRO A 110 8.68 2.93 -0.70
N SER A 111 9.50 2.38 0.17
CA SER A 111 9.43 0.99 0.64
C SER A 111 9.38 0.95 2.17
N PRO A 112 8.23 1.26 2.77
CA PRO A 112 8.13 1.39 4.22
C PRO A 112 8.14 0.04 4.96
N GLY A 113 7.83 -1.07 4.28
CA GLY A 113 7.80 -2.43 4.85
C GLY A 113 9.16 -3.13 4.85
N ASP A 114 9.13 -4.45 4.98
CA ASP A 114 10.34 -5.30 5.12
C ASP A 114 11.34 -5.15 3.97
N SER A 115 10.87 -4.94 2.75
CA SER A 115 11.73 -4.70 1.59
C SER A 115 12.59 -3.42 1.72
N GLY A 116 12.17 -2.47 2.54
CA GLY A 116 12.97 -1.27 2.85
C GLY A 116 14.20 -1.54 3.72
N SER A 117 14.26 -2.69 4.39
CA SER A 117 15.41 -3.08 5.21
C SER A 117 16.70 -3.17 4.39
N ALA A 118 16.62 -3.64 3.13
CA ALA A 118 17.77 -3.70 2.23
C ALA A 118 18.29 -2.31 1.87
N ILE A 119 17.38 -1.36 1.64
CA ILE A 119 17.72 0.04 1.37
C ILE A 119 18.36 0.65 2.61
N GLY A 120 17.76 0.44 3.78
CA GLY A 120 18.26 0.93 5.06
C GLY A 120 19.66 0.40 5.37
N ALA A 121 19.90 -0.89 5.21
CA ALA A 121 21.20 -1.51 5.43
C ALA A 121 22.29 -0.96 4.49
N THR A 122 21.95 -0.81 3.19
CA THR A 122 22.87 -0.24 2.20
C THR A 122 23.21 1.21 2.54
N ASN A 123 22.20 1.99 2.90
CA ASN A 123 22.39 3.39 3.26
C ASN A 123 23.21 3.55 4.54
N PHE A 124 22.97 2.71 5.53
CA PHE A 124 23.75 2.69 6.76
C PHE A 124 25.22 2.40 6.47
N ALA A 125 25.50 1.34 5.71
CA ALA A 125 26.88 0.99 5.33
C ALA A 125 27.56 2.07 4.48
N PHE A 126 26.80 2.78 3.63
CA PHE A 126 27.32 3.89 2.84
C PHE A 126 27.66 5.09 3.72
N LEU A 127 26.80 5.46 4.66
CA LEU A 127 27.03 6.59 5.57
C LEU A 127 28.21 6.32 6.52
N GLU A 128 28.39 5.08 6.95
CA GLU A 128 29.55 4.66 7.77
C GLU A 128 30.89 4.82 7.02
N LYS A 129 30.89 4.53 5.71
CA LYS A 129 32.12 4.57 4.89
C LYS A 129 32.36 5.91 4.20
N SER A 130 31.31 6.65 3.88
CA SER A 130 31.39 7.94 3.22
C SER A 130 31.35 9.06 4.25
N LYS A 131 32.07 10.14 4.00
CA LYS A 131 31.99 11.35 4.83
C LYS A 131 30.72 12.18 4.59
N THR A 132 29.83 11.72 3.70
CA THR A 132 28.54 12.36 3.40
C THR A 132 27.52 12.02 4.50
N LYS A 133 26.81 13.05 4.95
CA LYS A 133 25.81 12.90 6.03
C LYS A 133 24.37 12.76 5.52
N THR A 134 24.14 12.87 4.23
CA THR A 134 22.81 12.87 3.62
C THR A 134 22.78 11.98 2.40
N LEU A 135 21.67 11.24 2.27
CA LEU A 135 21.33 10.47 1.09
C LEU A 135 20.19 11.18 0.38
N ASP A 136 20.31 11.28 -0.93
CA ASP A 136 19.25 11.82 -1.76
C ASP A 136 18.27 10.71 -2.14
N PHE A 137 17.04 10.79 -1.63
CA PHE A 137 15.94 9.89 -1.97
C PHE A 137 14.98 10.48 -3.02
N ASN A 138 15.37 11.52 -3.73
CA ASN A 138 14.52 12.19 -4.71
C ASN A 138 14.19 11.33 -5.92
N ASN A 139 14.96 10.27 -6.17
CA ASN A 139 14.70 9.35 -7.26
C ASN A 139 14.31 7.97 -6.74
N ILE A 140 13.06 7.60 -6.97
CA ILE A 140 12.49 6.29 -6.62
C ILE A 140 12.52 5.29 -7.80
N PHE A 141 12.90 5.74 -8.99
CA PHE A 141 12.95 4.94 -10.21
C PHE A 141 14.36 4.38 -10.42
N LEU A 142 14.77 3.50 -9.48
CA LEU A 142 16.13 2.94 -9.42
C LEU A 142 16.24 1.55 -10.04
N GLY A 143 15.14 0.96 -10.45
CA GLY A 143 15.13 -0.34 -11.09
C GLY A 143 15.76 -0.34 -12.47
N PRO A 144 16.03 -1.51 -13.06
CA PRO A 144 16.65 -1.61 -14.36
C PRO A 144 15.77 -0.97 -15.43
N LYS A 145 16.41 -0.20 -16.32
CA LYS A 145 15.78 0.21 -17.58
C LYS A 145 15.71 -1.01 -18.50
N LYS A 146 14.52 -1.54 -18.73
CA LYS A 146 14.36 -2.58 -19.75
C LYS A 146 14.16 -1.90 -21.11
N ASN A 147 15.15 -2.00 -21.96
CA ASN A 147 14.93 -1.80 -23.37
C ASN A 147 14.09 -3.00 -23.86
N PHE A 148 12.84 -2.78 -24.24
CA PHE A 148 12.01 -3.81 -24.85
C PHE A 148 12.55 -4.15 -26.23
N ILE A 149 13.60 -4.95 -26.26
CA ILE A 149 14.13 -5.55 -27.49
C ILE A 149 13.87 -7.05 -27.39
N ASN A 150 12.63 -7.45 -27.50
CA ASN A 150 12.34 -8.77 -28.05
C ASN A 150 10.86 -8.85 -28.42
N LYS A 151 10.61 -8.68 -29.68
CA LYS A 151 9.42 -9.09 -30.40
C LYS A 151 9.30 -10.62 -30.39
N LYS A 152 9.10 -11.25 -29.26
CA LYS A 152 8.35 -12.48 -29.25
C LYS A 152 6.90 -12.06 -29.30
N GLU A 153 6.32 -12.15 -30.49
CA GLU A 153 4.88 -12.06 -30.68
C GLU A 153 4.25 -13.04 -29.69
N HIS A 154 3.64 -12.51 -28.65
CA HIS A 154 2.72 -13.29 -27.85
C HIS A 154 1.59 -13.67 -28.80
N LYS A 155 1.43 -14.96 -29.05
CA LYS A 155 0.36 -15.51 -29.90
C LYS A 155 -1.05 -15.32 -29.35
N ASP A 156 -1.17 -14.72 -28.18
CA ASP A 156 -2.45 -14.45 -27.56
C ASP A 156 -2.92 -13.07 -27.98
N ASN A 157 -3.98 -13.03 -28.78
CA ASN A 157 -4.67 -11.83 -29.25
C ASN A 157 -5.30 -10.98 -28.12
N PHE A 158 -4.88 -11.20 -26.87
CA PHE A 158 -5.46 -10.55 -25.71
C PHE A 158 -4.84 -9.18 -25.40
N PHE A 159 -3.63 -8.93 -25.91
CA PHE A 159 -2.93 -7.67 -25.65
C PHE A 159 -2.65 -6.91 -26.93
N SER A 160 -3.15 -5.69 -27.07
CA SER A 160 -2.70 -4.73 -28.06
C SER A 160 -1.58 -3.86 -27.48
N LYS A 161 -0.54 -3.60 -28.26
CA LYS A 161 0.57 -2.76 -27.84
C LYS A 161 0.37 -1.33 -28.34
N ILE A 162 0.36 -0.38 -27.41
CA ILE A 162 0.45 1.05 -27.72
C ILE A 162 1.92 1.45 -27.61
N ASN A 163 2.47 2.06 -28.67
CA ASN A 163 3.82 2.60 -28.64
C ASN A 163 3.79 4.02 -28.09
N LEU A 164 4.89 4.44 -27.44
CA LEU A 164 5.11 5.83 -27.05
C LEU A 164 5.23 6.70 -28.31
N THR A 165 4.12 7.24 -28.76
CA THR A 165 4.01 8.24 -29.82
C THR A 165 3.66 9.59 -29.22
N ASN A 166 3.67 10.66 -29.99
CA ASN A 166 3.24 11.99 -29.51
C ASN A 166 1.76 11.98 -29.06
N ASP A 167 0.97 11.01 -29.51
CA ASP A 167 -0.45 10.86 -29.19
C ASP A 167 -0.72 9.83 -28.08
N PHE A 168 0.34 9.29 -27.43
CA PHE A 168 0.22 8.25 -26.40
C PHE A 168 -0.79 8.59 -25.30
N VAL A 169 -0.76 9.83 -24.79
CA VAL A 169 -1.68 10.26 -23.71
C VAL A 169 -3.12 10.25 -24.21
N SER A 170 -3.37 10.76 -25.42
CA SER A 170 -4.71 10.79 -26.01
C SER A 170 -5.25 9.39 -26.27
N GLU A 171 -4.44 8.52 -26.86
CA GLU A 171 -4.83 7.13 -27.14
C GLU A 171 -5.12 6.36 -25.85
N THR A 172 -4.25 6.49 -24.84
CA THR A 172 -4.44 5.87 -23.52
C THR A 172 -5.71 6.37 -22.85
N THR A 173 -5.97 7.68 -22.91
CA THR A 173 -7.17 8.28 -22.33
C THR A 173 -8.43 7.77 -23.01
N THR A 174 -8.45 7.70 -24.35
CA THR A 174 -9.57 7.19 -25.11
C THR A 174 -9.91 5.76 -24.72
N LYS A 175 -8.92 4.89 -24.67
CA LYS A 175 -9.09 3.48 -24.27
C LYS A 175 -9.58 3.31 -22.84
N LEU A 176 -9.10 4.12 -21.91
CA LEU A 176 -9.61 4.12 -20.53
C LEU A 176 -11.09 4.53 -20.47
N VAL A 177 -11.49 5.56 -21.24
CA VAL A 177 -12.89 6.00 -21.32
C VAL A 177 -13.78 4.91 -21.95
N GLU A 178 -13.25 4.11 -22.87
CA GLU A 178 -13.91 2.96 -23.48
C GLU A 178 -14.00 1.74 -22.52
N GLY A 179 -13.42 1.83 -21.31
CA GLY A 179 -13.47 0.79 -20.29
C GLY A 179 -12.36 -0.27 -20.42
N GLU A 180 -11.34 -0.03 -21.26
CA GLU A 180 -10.21 -0.92 -21.39
C GLU A 180 -9.30 -0.86 -20.13
N ILE A 181 -8.63 -1.97 -19.82
CA ILE A 181 -7.59 -2.05 -18.77
C ILE A 181 -6.23 -1.88 -19.46
N ILE A 182 -5.47 -0.90 -19.02
CA ILE A 182 -4.17 -0.55 -19.61
C ILE A 182 -3.04 -0.83 -18.63
N ALA A 183 -2.09 -1.67 -19.04
CA ALA A 183 -0.84 -1.87 -18.34
C ALA A 183 0.22 -0.91 -18.91
N SER A 184 0.74 -0.05 -18.07
CA SER A 184 1.82 0.88 -18.40
C SER A 184 3.16 0.35 -17.90
N TYR A 185 4.17 0.44 -18.76
CA TYR A 185 5.56 0.22 -18.38
C TYR A 185 6.42 1.29 -19.04
N TYR A 186 6.98 2.19 -18.24
CA TYR A 186 7.75 3.32 -18.72
C TYR A 186 9.03 3.51 -17.91
N GLY A 187 10.17 3.71 -18.57
CA GLY A 187 11.43 4.04 -17.92
C GLY A 187 12.00 2.94 -17.03
N SER A 188 12.42 3.30 -15.82
CA SER A 188 12.95 2.38 -14.81
C SER A 188 11.86 1.99 -13.81
N ASN A 189 11.92 0.76 -13.30
CA ASN A 189 10.98 0.32 -12.26
C ASN A 189 11.12 1.17 -10.99
N GLU A 190 10.01 1.30 -10.31
CA GLU A 190 9.94 1.88 -8.99
C GLU A 190 10.63 0.99 -7.94
N VAL A 191 11.20 1.61 -6.92
CA VAL A 191 11.63 0.94 -5.71
C VAL A 191 10.46 0.85 -4.75
N GLY A 192 10.18 -0.37 -4.27
CA GLY A 192 9.08 -0.63 -3.34
C GLY A 192 7.93 -1.41 -3.97
N PRO A 193 6.94 -1.80 -3.17
CA PRO A 193 5.87 -2.71 -3.59
C PRO A 193 4.69 -2.00 -4.26
N ARG A 194 4.73 -0.68 -4.44
CA ARG A 194 3.63 0.10 -5.01
C ARG A 194 3.98 0.65 -6.38
N SER A 195 2.99 0.62 -7.27
CA SER A 195 3.03 1.33 -8.54
C SER A 195 3.05 2.83 -8.30
N LEU A 196 3.97 3.55 -8.96
CA LEU A 196 4.12 5.00 -8.84
C LEU A 196 4.16 5.69 -10.22
N GLY A 197 3.58 5.04 -11.22
CA GLY A 197 3.39 5.58 -12.56
C GLY A 197 4.21 4.91 -13.65
N ASN A 198 5.41 4.39 -13.36
CA ASN A 198 6.23 3.73 -14.37
C ASN A 198 5.78 2.31 -14.67
N THR A 199 5.41 1.54 -13.64
CA THR A 199 4.88 0.18 -13.78
C THR A 199 3.50 0.13 -13.15
N SER A 200 2.46 0.37 -13.92
CA SER A 200 1.12 0.59 -13.38
C SER A 200 0.05 -0.10 -14.24
N ILE A 201 -1.07 -0.44 -13.60
CA ILE A 201 -2.28 -0.87 -14.28
C ILE A 201 -3.34 0.19 -14.02
N PHE A 202 -3.94 0.68 -15.08
CA PHE A 202 -5.00 1.69 -15.06
C PHE A 202 -6.31 1.08 -15.56
N CYS A 203 -7.41 1.44 -14.91
CA CYS A 203 -8.76 1.16 -15.37
C CYS A 203 -9.69 2.29 -14.98
N ASP A 204 -10.81 2.41 -15.66
CA ASP A 204 -11.89 3.31 -15.25
C ASP A 204 -12.53 2.76 -13.97
N ALA A 205 -12.76 3.64 -12.99
CA ALA A 205 -13.35 3.29 -11.71
C ALA A 205 -14.88 3.40 -11.69
N ARG A 206 -15.51 3.80 -12.79
CA ARG A 206 -16.96 3.98 -12.93
C ARG A 206 -17.67 2.67 -13.23
#